data_e4fb781376ea4b0d89d3ef811b5f68e5
#
_entry.id   e4fb781376ea4b0d89d3ef811b5f68e5
#
_cell.length_a   1.000
_cell.length_b   1.000
_cell.length_c   1.000
_cell.angle_alpha   90.00
_cell.angle_beta   90.00
_cell.angle_gamma   90.00
#
_symmetry.space_group_name_H-M   'P 1'
#
loop_
_entity.id
_entity.type
_entity.pdbx_description
1 polymer ?
#
loop_
_entity_poly.entity_id
_entity_poly.type
_entity_poly.pdbx_seq_one_letter_code
_entity_poly.pdbx_strand_id
1 'polypeptide(L)'
;MLCSFLCSQEFNIARVQYGGGGDWYCDPSSLPNLLEFLKTNTSMTKASKEVRIKLTDSNAKLFPYLYLTGHGNVRFSENEIIELRSILSNGGFLHADDNYGMDKSFRREMKRVFPNKEFVELPHSHPVFSSYYKIENGLPKIHEHDNKPPQAL
;
A
#
# COMPACT_ATOMS: atom_id res chain seq x y z
N MET A 1 -33.54 22.81 -7.76
CA MET A 1 -33.27 21.81 -6.72
C MET A 1 -32.35 20.76 -7.35
N LEU A 2 -31.04 21.00 -7.32
CA LEU A 2 -30.07 20.03 -7.85
C LEU A 2 -29.83 18.96 -6.77
N CYS A 3 -30.37 17.78 -7.00
CA CYS A 3 -30.07 16.61 -6.21
C CYS A 3 -28.67 16.11 -6.65
N SER A 4 -27.62 16.53 -5.95
CA SER A 4 -26.29 15.94 -6.14
C SER A 4 -26.39 14.48 -5.65
N PHE A 5 -26.47 13.57 -6.58
CA PHE A 5 -26.16 12.17 -6.32
C PHE A 5 -24.68 12.11 -5.94
N LEU A 6 -24.40 12.17 -4.65
CA LEU A 6 -23.15 11.68 -4.10
C LEU A 6 -23.13 10.16 -4.34
N CYS A 7 -22.68 9.78 -5.52
CA CYS A 7 -22.32 8.39 -5.78
C CYS A 7 -21.15 8.09 -4.85
N SER A 8 -21.41 7.48 -3.69
CA SER A 8 -20.34 7.05 -2.81
C SER A 8 -19.56 5.97 -3.55
N GLN A 9 -18.35 6.35 -3.96
CA GLN A 9 -17.48 5.50 -4.73
C GLN A 9 -17.11 4.28 -3.89
N GLU A 10 -17.21 3.09 -4.47
CA GLU A 10 -16.80 1.86 -3.82
C GLU A 10 -15.29 1.90 -3.59
N PHE A 11 -14.84 1.65 -2.36
CA PHE A 11 -13.43 1.62 -2.03
C PHE A 11 -12.92 0.19 -2.06
N ASN A 12 -11.94 -0.07 -2.92
CA ASN A 12 -11.28 -1.35 -3.08
C ASN A 12 -9.78 -1.18 -2.87
N ILE A 13 -9.16 -2.17 -2.23
CA ILE A 13 -7.71 -2.27 -2.11
C ILE A 13 -7.22 -3.32 -3.11
N ALA A 14 -6.27 -2.94 -3.94
CA ALA A 14 -5.66 -3.84 -4.90
C ALA A 14 -4.32 -4.37 -4.38
N ARG A 15 -4.27 -5.66 -4.03
CA ARG A 15 -3.03 -6.37 -3.70
C ARG A 15 -2.23 -6.64 -4.96
N VAL A 16 -1.00 -6.16 -4.99
CA VAL A 16 -0.09 -6.27 -6.12
C VAL A 16 0.59 -7.64 -6.14
N GLN A 17 0.43 -8.38 -7.23
CA GLN A 17 1.17 -9.60 -7.53
C GLN A 17 2.48 -9.21 -8.20
N TYR A 18 3.57 -9.18 -7.45
CA TYR A 18 4.90 -8.83 -7.95
C TYR A 18 5.76 -10.08 -8.22
N GLY A 19 6.79 -9.93 -9.04
CA GLY A 19 7.78 -10.96 -9.31
C GLY A 19 8.98 -10.89 -8.35
N GLY A 20 9.94 -11.78 -8.54
CA GLY A 20 11.21 -11.77 -7.79
C GLY A 20 11.34 -12.84 -6.71
N GLY A 21 10.28 -13.63 -6.47
CA GLY A 21 10.29 -14.75 -5.54
C GLY A 21 9.86 -14.43 -4.11
N GLY A 22 9.43 -13.19 -3.84
CA GLY A 22 8.75 -12.86 -2.59
C GLY A 22 7.30 -13.35 -2.58
N ASP A 23 6.74 -13.48 -1.38
CA ASP A 23 5.44 -14.08 -1.13
C ASP A 23 4.32 -13.02 -1.02
N TRP A 24 4.07 -12.29 -2.10
CA TRP A 24 3.01 -11.25 -2.20
C TRP A 24 1.63 -11.70 -1.68
N TYR A 25 1.41 -12.99 -1.54
CA TYR A 25 0.17 -13.62 -1.10
C TYR A 25 0.13 -13.89 0.41
N CYS A 26 1.17 -13.56 1.16
CA CYS A 26 1.19 -13.72 2.62
C CYS A 26 0.11 -12.88 3.30
N ASP A 27 -0.18 -13.17 4.54
CA ASP A 27 -1.18 -12.49 5.37
C ASP A 27 -2.56 -12.35 4.69
N PRO A 28 -3.18 -13.45 4.30
CA PRO A 28 -4.40 -13.42 3.49
C PRO A 28 -5.61 -12.78 4.19
N SER A 29 -5.57 -12.65 5.51
CA SER A 29 -6.63 -12.01 6.32
C SER A 29 -6.41 -10.51 6.54
N SER A 30 -5.22 -9.96 6.25
CA SER A 30 -4.88 -8.56 6.56
C SER A 30 -5.81 -7.55 5.89
N LEU A 31 -5.96 -7.64 4.58
CA LEU A 31 -6.82 -6.73 3.84
C LEU A 31 -8.33 -6.95 4.06
N PRO A 32 -8.85 -8.20 4.12
CA PRO A 32 -10.23 -8.43 4.54
C PRO A 32 -10.55 -7.81 5.90
N ASN A 33 -9.68 -7.97 6.88
CA ASN A 33 -9.87 -7.39 8.21
C ASN A 33 -9.81 -5.85 8.18
N LEU A 34 -8.87 -5.27 7.41
CA LEU A 34 -8.78 -3.82 7.24
C LEU A 34 -10.05 -3.25 6.58
N LEU A 35 -10.54 -3.89 5.53
CA LEU A 35 -11.76 -3.44 4.84
C LEU A 35 -13.00 -3.52 5.74
N GLU A 36 -13.12 -4.58 6.53
CA GLU A 36 -14.22 -4.70 7.51
C GLU A 36 -14.09 -3.66 8.63
N PHE A 37 -12.86 -3.40 9.09
CA PHE A 37 -12.59 -2.33 10.05
C PHE A 37 -13.00 -0.95 9.49
N LEU A 38 -12.61 -0.63 8.27
CA LEU A 38 -12.97 0.64 7.62
C LEU A 38 -14.49 0.80 7.49
N LYS A 39 -15.16 -0.26 7.07
CA LYS A 39 -16.62 -0.28 6.92
C LYS A 39 -17.37 -0.06 8.23
N THR A 40 -16.83 -0.64 9.32
CA THR A 40 -17.51 -0.60 10.63
C THR A 40 -17.19 0.69 11.39
N ASN A 41 -15.98 1.24 11.24
CA ASN A 41 -15.47 2.31 12.10
C ASN A 41 -15.33 3.66 11.41
N THR A 42 -15.59 3.75 10.10
CA THR A 42 -15.45 5.00 9.33
C THR A 42 -16.68 5.26 8.47
N SER A 43 -16.69 6.39 7.79
CA SER A 43 -17.73 6.72 6.78
C SER A 43 -17.58 5.93 5.46
N MET A 44 -16.57 5.05 5.35
CA MET A 44 -16.29 4.24 4.15
C MET A 44 -17.19 3.00 4.08
N THR A 45 -18.50 3.18 4.16
CA THR A 45 -19.50 2.11 4.24
C THR A 45 -19.53 1.16 3.04
N LYS A 46 -18.93 1.55 1.92
CA LYS A 46 -18.78 0.75 0.71
C LYS A 46 -17.36 0.19 0.50
N ALA A 47 -16.58 0.03 1.57
CA ALA A 47 -15.36 -0.76 1.52
C ALA A 47 -15.74 -2.22 1.18
N SER A 48 -15.30 -2.71 0.01
CA SER A 48 -15.90 -3.90 -0.57
C SER A 48 -15.02 -5.13 -0.37
N LYS A 49 -13.94 -5.25 -1.11
CA LYS A 49 -13.10 -6.45 -1.06
C LYS A 49 -11.68 -6.20 -1.56
N GLU A 50 -10.78 -7.09 -1.18
CA GLU A 50 -9.47 -7.21 -1.79
C GLU A 50 -9.61 -7.65 -3.25
N VAL A 51 -8.89 -6.99 -4.14
CA VAL A 51 -8.70 -7.40 -5.53
C VAL A 51 -7.23 -7.72 -5.73
N ARG A 52 -6.91 -8.80 -6.44
CA ARG A 52 -5.53 -9.17 -6.77
C ARG A 52 -5.24 -8.79 -8.21
N ILE A 53 -4.18 -8.04 -8.41
CA ILE A 53 -3.80 -7.53 -9.74
C ILE A 53 -2.32 -7.70 -10.01
N LYS A 54 -1.98 -7.78 -11.29
CA LYS A 54 -0.65 -7.42 -11.79
C LYS A 54 -0.67 -5.94 -12.18
N LEU A 55 0.44 -5.24 -12.01
CA LEU A 55 0.54 -3.83 -12.40
C LEU A 55 0.28 -3.60 -13.89
N THR A 56 0.47 -4.64 -14.71
CA THR A 56 0.21 -4.64 -16.16
C THR A 56 -1.21 -5.00 -16.56
N ASP A 57 -2.09 -5.32 -15.63
CA ASP A 57 -3.48 -5.58 -15.95
C ASP A 57 -4.17 -4.31 -16.46
N SER A 58 -5.03 -4.43 -17.45
CA SER A 58 -5.69 -3.28 -18.10
C SER A 58 -6.53 -2.42 -17.16
N ASN A 59 -6.99 -3.01 -16.06
CA ASN A 59 -7.79 -2.36 -15.03
C ASN A 59 -6.98 -1.86 -13.82
N ALA A 60 -5.65 -2.04 -13.80
CA ALA A 60 -4.82 -1.66 -12.65
C ALA A 60 -4.98 -0.18 -12.25
N LYS A 61 -5.13 0.70 -13.25
CA LYS A 61 -5.32 2.16 -13.05
C LYS A 61 -6.67 2.53 -12.42
N LEU A 62 -7.61 1.59 -12.33
CA LEU A 62 -8.90 1.83 -11.66
C LEU A 62 -8.81 1.73 -10.13
N PHE A 63 -7.69 1.23 -9.61
CA PHE A 63 -7.47 1.07 -8.18
C PHE A 63 -6.52 2.15 -7.66
N PRO A 64 -7.05 3.18 -6.97
CA PRO A 64 -6.22 4.26 -6.45
C PRO A 64 -5.37 3.84 -5.25
N TYR A 65 -5.72 2.74 -4.57
CA TYR A 65 -4.99 2.19 -3.44
C TYR A 65 -4.41 0.82 -3.78
N LEU A 66 -3.11 0.79 -3.93
CA LEU A 66 -2.33 -0.42 -4.15
C LEU A 66 -1.71 -0.88 -2.82
N TYR A 67 -1.73 -2.18 -2.57
CA TYR A 67 -1.10 -2.79 -1.41
C TYR A 67 -0.07 -3.82 -1.84
N LEU A 68 1.12 -3.71 -1.31
CA LEU A 68 2.23 -4.62 -1.58
C LEU A 68 2.79 -5.09 -0.24
N THR A 69 2.85 -6.39 -0.05
CA THR A 69 3.37 -6.99 1.19
C THR A 69 4.15 -8.25 0.87
N GLY A 70 4.92 -8.72 1.80
CA GLY A 70 5.60 -10.02 1.70
C GLY A 70 6.93 -10.09 2.42
N HIS A 71 7.56 -11.23 2.24
CA HIS A 71 8.93 -11.49 2.64
C HIS A 71 9.83 -11.58 1.40
N GLY A 72 11.09 -11.21 1.55
CA GLY A 72 12.11 -11.47 0.55
C GLY A 72 12.13 -10.48 -0.61
N ASN A 73 12.33 -10.98 -1.83
CA ASN A 73 12.73 -10.13 -2.93
C ASN A 73 11.55 -9.69 -3.80
N VAL A 74 11.45 -8.37 -4.01
CA VAL A 74 10.55 -7.73 -4.98
C VAL A 74 11.32 -7.46 -6.26
N ARG A 75 10.69 -7.73 -7.41
CA ARG A 75 11.21 -7.34 -8.71
C ARG A 75 10.08 -6.97 -9.67
N PHE A 76 10.22 -5.79 -10.30
CA PHE A 76 9.33 -5.32 -11.33
C PHE A 76 9.96 -5.46 -12.72
N SER A 77 9.17 -5.89 -13.70
CA SER A 77 9.51 -5.78 -15.11
C SER A 77 9.51 -4.31 -15.55
N GLU A 78 10.06 -4.01 -16.72
CA GLU A 78 10.06 -2.64 -17.26
C GLU A 78 8.62 -2.10 -17.47
N ASN A 79 7.71 -2.94 -17.93
CA ASN A 79 6.31 -2.56 -18.08
C ASN A 79 5.64 -2.26 -16.74
N GLU A 80 5.89 -3.07 -15.72
CA GLU A 80 5.36 -2.82 -14.36
C GLU A 80 5.90 -1.51 -13.76
N ILE A 81 7.15 -1.16 -14.02
CA ILE A 81 7.73 0.12 -13.61
C ILE A 81 7.02 1.30 -14.28
N ILE A 82 6.77 1.20 -15.60
CA ILE A 82 6.07 2.24 -16.36
C ILE A 82 4.65 2.43 -15.82
N GLU A 83 3.93 1.33 -15.61
CA GLU A 83 2.55 1.36 -15.13
C GLU A 83 2.46 1.86 -13.69
N LEU A 84 3.32 1.39 -12.78
CA LEU A 84 3.36 1.86 -11.40
C LEU A 84 3.68 3.36 -11.33
N ARG A 85 4.68 3.82 -12.09
CA ARG A 85 4.98 5.26 -12.20
C ARG A 85 3.77 6.06 -12.68
N SER A 86 3.07 5.56 -13.69
CA SER A 86 1.87 6.20 -14.21
C SER A 86 0.78 6.29 -13.14
N ILE A 87 0.48 5.20 -12.43
CA ILE A 87 -0.54 5.17 -11.38
C ILE A 87 -0.20 6.17 -10.28
N LEU A 88 1.02 6.12 -9.75
CA LEU A 88 1.44 6.98 -8.63
C LEU A 88 1.55 8.45 -9.03
N SER A 89 1.94 8.76 -10.27
CA SER A 89 2.01 10.13 -10.77
C SER A 89 0.63 10.76 -11.03
N ASN A 90 -0.41 9.94 -11.13
CA ASN A 90 -1.79 10.39 -11.33
C ASN A 90 -2.65 10.28 -10.05
N GLY A 91 -2.02 10.31 -8.88
CA GLY A 91 -2.72 10.38 -7.59
C GLY A 91 -3.02 9.04 -6.95
N GLY A 92 -2.47 7.95 -7.49
CA GLY A 92 -2.51 6.64 -6.81
C GLY A 92 -1.63 6.61 -5.58
N PHE A 93 -1.92 5.68 -4.68
CA PHE A 93 -1.18 5.45 -3.44
C PHE A 93 -0.70 4.00 -3.39
N LEU A 94 0.55 3.79 -3.01
CA LEU A 94 1.11 2.47 -2.77
C LEU A 94 1.45 2.33 -1.28
N HIS A 95 0.76 1.43 -0.60
CA HIS A 95 1.10 0.98 0.74
C HIS A 95 2.00 -0.26 0.61
N ALA A 96 3.24 -0.13 0.99
CA ALA A 96 4.18 -1.25 1.05
C ALA A 96 4.42 -1.63 2.51
N ASP A 97 4.15 -2.88 2.83
CA ASP A 97 4.26 -3.45 4.17
C ASP A 97 5.32 -4.57 4.16
N ASP A 98 6.50 -4.26 4.68
CA ASP A 98 7.60 -5.23 4.75
C ASP A 98 7.45 -6.12 5.97
N ASN A 99 7.00 -7.34 5.78
CA ASN A 99 6.94 -8.33 6.85
C ASN A 99 8.34 -8.73 7.34
N TYR A 100 9.28 -8.89 6.44
CA TYR A 100 10.72 -9.00 6.72
C TYR A 100 11.54 -9.24 5.44
N GLY A 101 12.60 -8.45 5.27
CA GLY A 101 13.60 -8.68 4.23
C GLY A 101 13.23 -8.18 2.82
N MET A 102 12.12 -7.46 2.69
CA MET A 102 11.71 -6.85 1.43
C MET A 102 12.36 -5.48 1.20
N ASP A 103 12.71 -4.74 2.24
CA ASP A 103 13.16 -3.34 2.20
C ASP A 103 14.20 -3.04 1.12
N LYS A 104 15.31 -3.78 1.10
CA LYS A 104 16.38 -3.58 0.11
C LYS A 104 15.89 -3.68 -1.33
N SER A 105 15.10 -4.70 -1.62
CA SER A 105 14.60 -4.97 -2.96
C SER A 105 13.52 -3.96 -3.34
N PHE A 106 12.65 -3.61 -2.42
CA PHE A 106 11.61 -2.60 -2.61
C PHE A 106 12.22 -1.23 -2.93
N ARG A 107 13.18 -0.76 -2.14
CA ARG A 107 13.89 0.51 -2.42
C ARG A 107 14.59 0.50 -3.77
N ARG A 108 15.23 -0.60 -4.14
CA ARG A 108 15.84 -0.76 -5.47
C ARG A 108 14.81 -0.59 -6.59
N GLU A 109 13.66 -1.25 -6.48
CA GLU A 109 12.61 -1.16 -7.49
C GLU A 109 11.97 0.24 -7.51
N MET A 110 11.72 0.85 -6.36
CA MET A 110 11.19 2.21 -6.30
C MET A 110 12.15 3.26 -6.86
N LYS A 111 13.47 3.05 -6.73
CA LYS A 111 14.47 3.88 -7.41
C LYS A 111 14.40 3.78 -8.93
N ARG A 112 13.98 2.63 -9.47
CA ARG A 112 13.69 2.47 -10.91
C ARG A 112 12.38 3.17 -11.30
N VAL A 113 11.37 3.14 -10.40
CA VAL A 113 10.10 3.85 -10.63
C VAL A 113 10.33 5.37 -10.61
N PHE A 114 11.03 5.89 -9.61
CA PHE A 114 11.31 7.32 -9.43
C PHE A 114 12.81 7.59 -9.21
N PRO A 115 13.62 7.65 -10.28
CA PRO A 115 15.08 7.78 -10.19
C PRO A 115 15.57 9.00 -9.41
N ASN A 116 14.80 10.09 -9.42
CA ASN A 116 15.15 11.37 -8.82
C ASN A 116 14.48 11.62 -7.46
N LYS A 117 13.83 10.60 -6.88
CA LYS A 117 13.22 10.71 -5.56
C LYS A 117 13.93 9.79 -4.57
N GLU A 118 13.90 10.20 -3.30
CA GLU A 118 14.39 9.40 -2.16
C GLU A 118 13.25 9.18 -1.17
N PHE A 119 13.35 8.12 -0.41
CA PHE A 119 12.48 7.92 0.74
C PHE A 119 12.88 8.87 1.86
N VAL A 120 11.88 9.41 2.54
CA VAL A 120 12.06 10.27 3.70
C VAL A 120 11.32 9.63 4.87
N GLU A 121 12.06 9.36 5.96
CA GLU A 121 11.43 8.81 7.16
C GLU A 121 10.47 9.83 7.77
N LEU A 122 9.25 9.39 8.07
CA LEU A 122 8.22 10.23 8.66
C LEU A 122 8.47 10.37 10.17
N PRO A 123 8.63 11.58 10.70
CA PRO A 123 8.75 11.77 12.14
C PRO A 123 7.45 11.39 12.85
N HIS A 124 7.50 10.98 14.12
CA HIS A 124 6.30 10.62 14.89
C HIS A 124 5.27 11.75 14.99
N SER A 125 5.69 13.00 14.80
CA SER A 125 4.80 14.16 14.73
C SER A 125 4.05 14.30 13.41
N HIS A 126 4.34 13.44 12.40
CA HIS A 126 3.67 13.53 11.10
C HIS A 126 2.16 13.26 11.25
N PRO A 127 1.29 14.03 10.59
CA PRO A 127 -0.17 13.91 10.72
C PRO A 127 -0.73 12.52 10.44
N VAL A 128 -0.05 11.67 9.68
CA VAL A 128 -0.47 10.28 9.41
C VAL A 128 -0.66 9.49 10.73
N PHE A 129 0.17 9.75 11.75
CA PHE A 129 0.10 9.05 13.04
C PHE A 129 -1.03 9.55 13.96
N SER A 130 -1.77 10.57 13.55
CA SER A 130 -2.89 11.14 14.32
C SER A 130 -4.13 11.39 13.47
N SER A 131 -4.17 10.87 12.24
CA SER A 131 -5.28 11.13 11.30
C SER A 131 -6.60 10.51 11.74
N TYR A 132 -6.58 9.39 12.45
CA TYR A 132 -7.74 8.71 13.00
C TYR A 132 -7.50 8.28 14.46
N TYR A 133 -6.46 7.49 14.71
CA TYR A 133 -5.98 7.17 16.05
C TYR A 133 -4.75 8.01 16.39
N LYS A 134 -4.56 8.28 17.68
CA LYS A 134 -3.31 8.84 18.18
C LYS A 134 -2.28 7.74 18.39
N ILE A 135 -1.29 7.66 17.49
CA ILE A 135 -0.18 6.71 17.59
C ILE A 135 1.07 7.50 18.00
N GLU A 136 1.10 7.94 19.25
CA GLU A 136 2.11 8.91 19.78
C GLU A 136 3.55 8.39 19.70
N ASN A 137 3.73 7.07 19.75
CA ASN A 137 5.06 6.42 19.74
C ASN A 137 5.44 5.87 18.35
N GLY A 138 4.75 6.27 17.30
CA GLY A 138 4.95 5.72 15.95
C GLY A 138 4.36 4.33 15.77
N LEU A 139 4.79 3.63 14.72
CA LEU A 139 4.24 2.32 14.36
C LEU A 139 4.55 1.27 15.43
N PRO A 140 3.60 0.40 15.78
CA PRO A 140 3.87 -0.74 16.65
C PRO A 140 4.71 -1.78 15.90
N LYS A 141 5.69 -2.38 16.58
CA LYS A 141 6.40 -3.54 16.06
C LYS A 141 5.62 -4.81 16.45
N ILE A 142 5.04 -5.47 15.47
CA ILE A 142 4.19 -6.65 15.70
C ILE A 142 5.02 -7.93 15.65
N HIS A 143 6.04 -7.96 14.79
CA HIS A 143 6.90 -9.11 14.56
C HIS A 143 8.35 -8.75 14.82
N GLU A 144 9.07 -9.54 15.60
CA GLU A 144 10.46 -9.26 15.94
C GLU A 144 11.40 -10.19 15.19
N HIS A 145 12.07 -9.65 14.18
CA HIS A 145 13.17 -10.30 13.46
C HIS A 145 14.52 -9.63 13.73
N ASP A 146 14.51 -8.40 14.22
CA ASP A 146 15.69 -7.64 14.61
C ASP A 146 15.34 -6.65 15.72
N ASN A 147 16.37 -6.00 16.30
CA ASN A 147 16.19 -5.02 17.38
C ASN A 147 15.95 -3.59 16.88
N LYS A 148 15.61 -3.40 15.59
CA LYS A 148 15.35 -2.07 15.04
C LYS A 148 13.90 -1.68 15.20
N PRO A 149 13.59 -0.39 15.43
CA PRO A 149 12.22 0.08 15.40
C PRO A 149 11.62 -0.01 14.00
N PRO A 150 10.29 -0.13 13.87
CA PRO A 150 9.63 -0.02 12.58
C PRO A 150 9.75 1.41 12.04
N GLN A 151 9.84 1.55 10.72
CA GLN A 151 9.97 2.83 10.04
C GLN A 151 8.74 3.08 9.15
N ALA A 152 8.28 4.33 9.11
CA ALA A 152 7.36 4.82 8.08
C ALA A 152 8.12 5.76 7.14
N LEU A 153 8.00 5.53 5.83
CA LEU A 153 8.78 6.21 4.79
C LEU A 153 7.84 6.86 3.77
#